data_53e72bfa807787027633c57053574cf5
#
_entry.id   53e72bfa807787027633c57053574cf5
#
_cell.length_a   1.000
_cell.length_b   1.000
_cell.length_c   1.000
_cell.angle_alpha   90.00
_cell.angle_beta   90.00
_cell.angle_gamma   90.00
#
_symmetry.space_group_name_H-M   'P 1'
#
loop_
_entity.id
_entity.type
_entity.pdbx_description
1 polymer ?
#
loop_
_entity_poly.entity_id
_entity_poly.type
_entity_poly.pdbx_seq_one_letter_code
_entity_poly.pdbx_strand_id
1 'polypeptide(L)'
;MRPIARSYEIQNEYTNPLSGKPYYRNSGIIYAVDRSGDKYAVGRVDFERFDEQNFQYIFSPKWSVIDTLPASIFQGIPGVDMSLRLERYYRVNMTPYFISERTPSEGREDLWELLDEVGLDYYDRFEWLLRSNMRCGTDNLIVERAEAPRRITFESIDLLPANLQPSDCVSIKGLHSVASTSHQLRQYLLYILRSGAQIWDESEDRIISEAESSLLLNLLMLQESLDNKRNKNHHNEGVARAKNEGKYIGRKKLSVDPNLFDWIADDFDKKKISEDEALLRLGISRSTFYRRLKERKQS
;
A
#
# COMPACT_ATOMS: atom_id res chain seq x y z
N MET A 1 17.48 -33.97 -30.46
CA MET A 1 17.84 -32.89 -29.53
C MET A 1 17.04 -31.65 -29.93
N ARG A 2 16.14 -31.17 -29.09
CA ARG A 2 15.40 -29.93 -29.38
C ARG A 2 16.39 -28.76 -29.35
N PRO A 3 16.28 -27.76 -30.21
CA PRO A 3 17.20 -26.62 -30.19
C PRO A 3 16.99 -25.81 -28.87
N ILE A 4 18.11 -25.53 -28.21
CA ILE A 4 18.13 -24.81 -26.91
C ILE A 4 17.66 -23.38 -27.07
N ALA A 5 17.81 -22.80 -28.22
CA ALA A 5 17.34 -21.45 -28.52
C ALA A 5 16.57 -21.48 -29.81
N ARG A 6 15.27 -21.42 -29.78
CA ARG A 6 14.62 -20.88 -30.95
C ARG A 6 14.77 -19.39 -30.95
N SER A 7 15.18 -18.97 -32.13
CA SER A 7 15.13 -17.58 -32.50
C SER A 7 13.93 -16.94 -31.84
N TYR A 8 14.19 -15.90 -31.12
CA TYR A 8 13.24 -14.92 -30.72
C TYR A 8 12.60 -14.40 -31.99
N GLU A 9 11.68 -15.17 -32.57
CA GLU A 9 10.75 -14.59 -33.50
C GLU A 9 10.04 -13.52 -32.72
N ILE A 10 10.56 -12.35 -32.91
CA ILE A 10 10.22 -11.15 -32.18
C ILE A 10 8.81 -10.82 -32.57
N GLN A 11 7.88 -11.31 -31.80
CA GLN A 11 6.49 -10.91 -31.88
C GLN A 11 6.27 -9.52 -31.25
N ASN A 12 7.35 -8.82 -30.95
CA ASN A 12 7.27 -7.56 -30.22
C ASN A 12 7.46 -6.39 -31.17
N GLU A 13 6.51 -5.49 -31.10
CA GLU A 13 6.45 -4.22 -31.82
C GLU A 13 7.48 -3.18 -31.37
N TYR A 14 8.40 -3.56 -30.47
CA TYR A 14 9.42 -2.65 -29.96
C TYR A 14 10.52 -2.43 -30.98
N THR A 15 10.85 -1.17 -31.18
CA THR A 15 11.95 -0.75 -32.03
C THR A 15 12.99 -0.01 -31.22
N ASN A 16 14.25 -0.42 -31.33
CA ASN A 16 15.35 0.26 -30.66
C ASN A 16 15.49 1.67 -31.24
N PRO A 17 15.32 2.76 -30.43
CA PRO A 17 15.32 4.12 -30.94
C PRO A 17 16.65 4.57 -31.55
N LEU A 18 17.76 3.91 -31.19
CA LEU A 18 19.09 4.25 -31.71
C LEU A 18 19.42 3.52 -33.01
N SER A 19 19.04 2.25 -33.14
CA SER A 19 19.39 1.40 -34.28
C SER A 19 18.27 1.23 -35.29
N GLY A 20 17.02 1.59 -34.93
CA GLY A 20 15.85 1.33 -35.75
C GLY A 20 15.49 -0.15 -35.89
N LYS A 21 16.19 -1.05 -35.20
CA LYS A 21 15.97 -2.50 -35.29
C LYS A 21 14.94 -2.95 -34.24
N PRO A 22 14.09 -3.93 -34.59
CA PRO A 22 13.21 -4.54 -33.61
C PRO A 22 14.01 -5.30 -32.56
N TYR A 23 13.48 -5.36 -31.31
CA TYR A 23 14.07 -6.13 -30.23
C TYR A 23 12.99 -6.83 -29.41
N TYR A 24 13.36 -7.96 -28.79
CA TYR A 24 12.48 -8.68 -27.90
C TYR A 24 12.44 -8.03 -26.52
N ARG A 25 11.25 -7.85 -25.99
CA ARG A 25 11.05 -7.38 -24.62
C ARG A 25 9.97 -8.19 -23.92
N ASN A 26 10.25 -8.60 -22.69
CA ASN A 26 9.28 -9.22 -21.82
C ASN A 26 9.36 -8.55 -20.43
N SER A 27 8.28 -8.54 -19.70
CA SER A 27 8.19 -7.78 -18.46
C SER A 27 7.45 -8.55 -17.38
N GLY A 28 7.92 -8.41 -16.15
CA GLY A 28 7.27 -8.98 -14.97
C GLY A 28 7.22 -7.98 -13.83
N ILE A 29 6.20 -8.12 -12.99
CA ILE A 29 6.08 -7.38 -11.73
C ILE A 29 6.58 -8.27 -10.60
N ILE A 30 7.46 -7.71 -9.77
CA ILE A 30 7.98 -8.37 -8.58
C ILE A 30 7.08 -8.00 -7.41
N TYR A 31 6.48 -9.01 -6.80
CA TYR A 31 5.69 -8.86 -5.59
C TYR A 31 6.39 -9.45 -4.38
N ALA A 32 6.38 -8.74 -3.27
CA ALA A 32 6.61 -9.33 -1.95
C ALA A 32 5.28 -9.84 -1.42
N VAL A 33 5.27 -11.07 -0.89
CA VAL A 33 4.07 -11.73 -0.38
C VAL A 33 4.22 -11.89 1.13
N ASP A 34 3.28 -11.38 1.89
CA ASP A 34 3.30 -11.54 3.34
C ASP A 34 2.73 -12.91 3.79
N ARG A 35 2.67 -13.14 5.11
CA ARG A 35 2.18 -14.40 5.68
C ARG A 35 0.66 -14.61 5.48
N SER A 36 -0.09 -13.55 5.27
CA SER A 36 -1.54 -13.60 4.94
C SER A 36 -1.80 -13.88 3.46
N GLY A 37 -0.76 -13.78 2.62
CA GLY A 37 -0.86 -13.96 1.18
C GLY A 37 -1.09 -12.65 0.42
N ASP A 38 -1.05 -11.51 1.13
CA ASP A 38 -1.18 -10.20 0.49
C ASP A 38 0.07 -9.88 -0.33
N LYS A 39 -0.15 -9.33 -1.53
CA LYS A 39 0.90 -9.02 -2.50
C LYS A 39 1.17 -7.51 -2.54
N TYR A 40 2.44 -7.16 -2.46
CA TYR A 40 2.93 -5.78 -2.55
C TYR A 40 3.84 -5.65 -3.77
N ALA A 41 3.47 -4.86 -4.76
CA ALA A 41 4.29 -4.63 -5.96
C ALA A 41 5.54 -3.81 -5.61
N VAL A 42 6.64 -4.50 -5.35
CA VAL A 42 7.91 -3.88 -4.90
C VAL A 42 8.80 -3.45 -6.05
N GLY A 43 8.50 -3.87 -7.28
CA GLY A 43 9.25 -3.46 -8.45
C GLY A 43 8.81 -4.15 -9.71
N ARG A 44 9.50 -3.80 -10.78
CA ARG A 44 9.35 -4.38 -12.11
C ARG A 44 10.69 -4.91 -12.59
N VAL A 45 10.68 -5.99 -13.34
CA VAL A 45 11.81 -6.49 -14.08
C VAL A 45 11.47 -6.59 -15.55
N ASP A 46 12.27 -5.95 -16.39
CA ASP A 46 12.19 -6.04 -17.85
C ASP A 46 13.36 -6.85 -18.36
N PHE A 47 13.09 -7.76 -19.28
CA PHE A 47 14.10 -8.47 -20.04
C PHE A 47 14.06 -7.95 -21.46
N GLU A 48 15.19 -7.48 -21.95
CA GLU A 48 15.35 -6.97 -23.31
C GLU A 48 16.45 -7.75 -24.00
N ARG A 49 16.19 -8.21 -25.22
CA ARG A 49 17.17 -8.90 -26.04
C ARG A 49 17.23 -8.28 -27.41
N PHE A 50 18.43 -7.85 -27.79
CA PHE A 50 18.70 -7.16 -29.05
C PHE A 50 19.20 -8.12 -30.12
N ASP A 51 19.94 -9.19 -29.69
CA ASP A 51 20.41 -10.29 -30.51
C ASP A 51 20.75 -11.50 -29.62
N GLU A 52 21.41 -12.54 -30.20
CA GLU A 52 21.75 -13.77 -29.46
C GLU A 52 22.71 -13.53 -28.29
N GLN A 53 23.59 -12.53 -28.39
CA GLN A 53 24.63 -12.25 -27.40
C GLN A 53 24.33 -11.03 -26.55
N ASN A 54 23.51 -10.13 -27.07
CA ASN A 54 23.24 -8.85 -26.43
C ASN A 54 21.83 -8.82 -25.81
N PHE A 55 21.81 -8.88 -24.51
CA PHE A 55 20.58 -8.82 -23.72
C PHE A 55 20.80 -8.08 -22.41
N GLN A 56 19.71 -7.66 -21.77
CA GLN A 56 19.78 -7.06 -20.45
C GLN A 56 18.53 -7.33 -19.63
N TYR A 57 18.72 -7.33 -18.31
CA TYR A 57 17.66 -7.25 -17.33
C TYR A 57 17.69 -5.87 -16.68
N ILE A 58 16.51 -5.25 -16.53
CA ILE A 58 16.36 -3.94 -15.92
C ILE A 58 15.42 -4.10 -14.73
N PHE A 59 15.93 -3.87 -13.53
CA PHE A 59 15.11 -3.83 -12.33
C PHE A 59 14.74 -2.40 -12.02
N SER A 60 13.46 -2.14 -11.86
CA SER A 60 12.91 -0.82 -11.50
C SER A 60 12.15 -0.95 -10.17
N PRO A 61 12.81 -0.69 -9.02
CA PRO A 61 12.17 -0.76 -7.71
C PRO A 61 11.07 0.28 -7.56
N LYS A 62 10.01 -0.07 -6.84
CA LYS A 62 8.91 0.82 -6.50
C LYS A 62 9.10 1.37 -5.09
N TRP A 63 9.92 2.42 -4.96
CA TRP A 63 10.32 2.98 -3.67
C TRP A 63 9.13 3.45 -2.83
N SER A 64 8.08 3.98 -3.43
CA SER A 64 6.85 4.40 -2.73
C SER A 64 6.14 3.25 -2.01
N VAL A 65 6.28 2.01 -2.51
CA VAL A 65 5.76 0.81 -1.84
C VAL A 65 6.78 0.26 -0.86
N ILE A 66 8.05 0.12 -1.30
CA ILE A 66 9.13 -0.45 -0.49
C ILE A 66 9.29 0.28 0.84
N ASP A 67 9.28 1.61 0.83
CA ASP A 67 9.46 2.44 2.04
C ASP A 67 8.31 2.29 3.06
N THR A 68 7.18 1.70 2.66
CA THR A 68 6.06 1.43 3.57
C THR A 68 6.11 0.02 4.17
N LEU A 69 6.98 -0.85 3.66
CA LEU A 69 7.02 -2.25 4.07
C LEU A 69 8.00 -2.48 5.21
N PRO A 70 7.63 -3.27 6.22
CA PRO A 70 8.58 -3.70 7.24
C PRO A 70 9.59 -4.70 6.67
N ALA A 71 10.78 -4.76 7.25
CA ALA A 71 11.85 -5.68 6.84
C ALA A 71 11.45 -7.17 6.91
N SER A 72 10.41 -7.51 7.68
CA SER A 72 9.85 -8.87 7.72
C SER A 72 9.10 -9.26 6.44
N ILE A 73 8.69 -8.29 5.62
CA ILE A 73 7.99 -8.50 4.35
C ILE A 73 8.95 -8.32 3.16
N PHE A 74 9.83 -7.31 3.21
CA PHE A 74 10.76 -7.06 2.12
C PHE A 74 12.16 -6.70 2.63
N GLN A 75 13.18 -7.45 2.18
CA GLN A 75 14.57 -7.25 2.56
C GLN A 75 15.46 -6.83 1.38
N GLY A 76 14.88 -6.68 0.20
CA GLY A 76 15.59 -6.36 -1.03
C GLY A 76 15.38 -7.41 -2.11
N ILE A 77 15.85 -7.11 -3.32
CA ILE A 77 15.86 -8.05 -4.45
C ILE A 77 17.23 -8.73 -4.48
N PRO A 78 17.30 -10.07 -4.35
CA PRO A 78 18.57 -10.80 -4.33
C PRO A 78 19.49 -10.44 -5.50
N GLY A 79 20.74 -10.11 -5.21
CA GLY A 79 21.73 -9.69 -6.19
C GLY A 79 21.59 -8.26 -6.74
N VAL A 80 20.68 -7.45 -6.19
CA VAL A 80 20.54 -6.03 -6.49
C VAL A 80 20.93 -5.22 -5.27
N ASP A 81 21.96 -4.37 -5.38
CA ASP A 81 22.34 -3.46 -4.29
C ASP A 81 21.39 -2.26 -4.23
N MET A 82 20.32 -2.43 -3.45
CA MET A 82 19.28 -1.42 -3.30
C MET A 82 19.67 -0.26 -2.38
N SER A 83 20.85 -0.30 -1.73
CA SER A 83 21.35 0.79 -0.87
C SER A 83 21.57 2.08 -1.67
N LEU A 84 21.88 1.95 -2.96
CA LEU A 84 22.09 3.08 -3.87
C LEU A 84 20.80 3.83 -4.25
N ARG A 85 19.63 3.27 -3.97
CA ARG A 85 18.30 3.84 -4.27
C ARG A 85 18.15 4.40 -5.69
N LEU A 86 18.68 3.65 -6.68
CA LEU A 86 18.55 4.01 -8.08
C LEU A 86 17.13 3.75 -8.58
N GLU A 87 16.71 4.48 -9.59
CA GLU A 87 15.43 4.21 -10.28
C GLU A 87 15.48 2.94 -11.10
N ARG A 88 16.65 2.61 -11.64
CA ARG A 88 16.88 1.41 -12.46
C ARG A 88 18.23 0.79 -12.20
N TYR A 89 18.24 -0.55 -12.18
CA TYR A 89 19.45 -1.36 -12.04
C TYR A 89 19.58 -2.26 -13.26
N TYR A 90 20.69 -2.16 -13.94
CA TYR A 90 20.96 -2.91 -15.19
C TYR A 90 21.85 -4.10 -14.93
N ARG A 91 21.54 -5.21 -15.59
CA ARG A 91 22.39 -6.41 -15.68
C ARG A 91 22.54 -6.77 -17.16
N VAL A 92 23.64 -6.31 -17.74
CA VAL A 92 23.93 -6.44 -19.18
C VAL A 92 24.68 -7.74 -19.42
N ASN A 93 24.20 -8.52 -20.39
CA ASN A 93 24.79 -9.79 -20.85
C ASN A 93 25.06 -10.81 -19.73
N MET A 94 24.28 -10.75 -18.67
CA MET A 94 24.33 -11.72 -17.57
C MET A 94 22.95 -11.97 -16.98
N THR A 95 22.68 -13.22 -16.62
CA THR A 95 21.46 -13.56 -15.88
C THR A 95 21.63 -13.15 -14.42
N PRO A 96 20.74 -12.30 -13.88
CA PRO A 96 20.80 -11.89 -12.47
C PRO A 96 20.60 -13.07 -11.53
N TYR A 97 21.20 -13.01 -10.35
CA TYR A 97 21.04 -14.01 -9.31
C TYR A 97 19.56 -14.26 -8.96
N PHE A 98 18.79 -13.21 -8.83
CA PHE A 98 17.33 -13.27 -8.62
C PHE A 98 16.59 -14.16 -9.64
N ILE A 99 16.98 -14.10 -10.90
CA ILE A 99 16.39 -14.93 -11.97
C ILE A 99 16.96 -16.35 -11.95
N SER A 100 18.27 -16.48 -11.79
CA SER A 100 18.95 -17.79 -11.87
C SER A 100 18.56 -18.74 -10.74
N GLU A 101 18.24 -18.25 -9.55
CA GLU A 101 17.77 -19.07 -8.43
C GLU A 101 16.36 -19.65 -8.62
N ARG A 102 15.57 -19.02 -9.49
CA ARG A 102 14.17 -19.37 -9.73
C ARG A 102 13.94 -20.13 -11.02
N THR A 103 14.99 -20.32 -11.81
CA THR A 103 14.86 -20.89 -13.14
C THR A 103 15.79 -22.07 -13.33
N PRO A 104 15.39 -23.10 -14.10
CA PRO A 104 16.26 -24.24 -14.37
C PRO A 104 17.51 -23.82 -15.16
N SER A 105 18.62 -24.47 -14.90
CA SER A 105 19.85 -24.29 -15.69
C SER A 105 19.77 -25.06 -17.00
N GLU A 106 20.50 -24.59 -18.02
CA GLU A 106 20.56 -25.26 -19.36
C GLU A 106 21.09 -26.67 -19.32
N GLY A 107 21.99 -26.99 -18.38
CA GLY A 107 22.60 -28.32 -18.24
C GLY A 107 21.77 -29.31 -17.42
N ARG A 108 20.57 -28.98 -17.03
CA ARG A 108 19.72 -29.83 -16.22
C ARG A 108 19.14 -30.98 -17.09
N GLU A 109 19.18 -32.20 -16.58
CA GLU A 109 18.75 -33.39 -17.36
C GLU A 109 17.24 -33.38 -17.67
N ASP A 110 16.43 -32.90 -16.72
CA ASP A 110 14.97 -32.79 -16.80
C ASP A 110 14.48 -31.44 -17.37
N LEU A 111 15.38 -30.64 -17.97
CA LEU A 111 15.04 -29.32 -18.48
C LEU A 111 13.80 -29.32 -19.39
N TRP A 112 13.75 -30.27 -20.30
CA TRP A 112 12.67 -30.33 -21.30
C TRP A 112 11.32 -30.72 -20.69
N GLU A 113 11.33 -31.54 -19.67
CA GLU A 113 10.12 -31.88 -18.90
C GLU A 113 9.58 -30.63 -18.21
N LEU A 114 10.45 -29.85 -17.55
CA LEU A 114 10.08 -28.59 -16.91
C LEU A 114 9.59 -27.53 -17.90
N LEU A 115 10.11 -27.48 -19.11
CA LEU A 115 9.63 -26.58 -20.15
C LEU A 115 8.26 -27.01 -20.68
N ASP A 116 8.07 -28.31 -20.89
CA ASP A 116 6.78 -28.88 -21.34
C ASP A 116 5.66 -28.63 -20.30
N GLU A 117 5.97 -28.70 -18.98
CA GLU A 117 5.02 -28.40 -17.89
C GLU A 117 4.43 -26.99 -17.99
N VAL A 118 5.20 -26.02 -18.46
CA VAL A 118 4.76 -24.63 -18.63
C VAL A 118 4.39 -24.29 -20.09
N GLY A 119 4.36 -25.28 -20.96
CA GLY A 119 4.00 -25.13 -22.37
C GLY A 119 5.02 -24.35 -23.18
N LEU A 120 6.33 -24.52 -22.90
CA LEU A 120 7.42 -23.93 -23.66
C LEU A 120 8.11 -24.99 -24.54
N ASP A 121 8.24 -24.69 -25.82
CA ASP A 121 8.97 -25.53 -26.80
C ASP A 121 10.40 -25.05 -27.04
N TYR A 122 10.84 -24.02 -26.34
CA TYR A 122 12.19 -23.43 -26.39
C TYR A 122 12.64 -23.03 -24.99
N TYR A 123 13.93 -22.82 -24.81
CA TYR A 123 14.50 -22.38 -23.55
C TYR A 123 14.60 -20.88 -23.48
N ASP A 124 13.77 -20.26 -22.61
CA ASP A 124 13.86 -18.86 -22.18
C ASP A 124 13.61 -18.81 -20.68
N ARG A 125 14.63 -18.43 -19.92
CA ARG A 125 14.57 -18.38 -18.45
C ARG A 125 13.50 -17.44 -17.96
N PHE A 126 13.40 -16.26 -18.56
CA PHE A 126 12.45 -15.25 -18.07
C PHE A 126 11.01 -15.61 -18.42
N GLU A 127 10.78 -16.10 -19.65
CA GLU A 127 9.47 -16.60 -20.06
C GLU A 127 9.02 -17.79 -19.20
N TRP A 128 9.95 -18.71 -18.91
CA TRP A 128 9.67 -19.84 -18.02
C TRP A 128 9.27 -19.36 -16.62
N LEU A 129 10.02 -18.40 -16.04
CA LEU A 129 9.71 -17.83 -14.72
C LEU A 129 8.31 -17.20 -14.69
N LEU A 130 7.95 -16.44 -15.73
CA LEU A 130 6.64 -15.79 -15.83
C LEU A 130 5.48 -16.77 -16.00
N ARG A 131 5.72 -18.00 -16.48
CA ARG A 131 4.70 -19.03 -16.61
C ARG A 131 4.62 -19.94 -15.40
N SER A 132 5.76 -20.26 -14.80
CA SER A 132 5.84 -21.19 -13.67
C SER A 132 5.43 -20.57 -12.35
N ASN A 133 5.47 -19.24 -12.21
CA ASN A 133 5.32 -18.50 -10.94
C ASN A 133 6.20 -19.10 -9.82
N MET A 134 7.38 -19.61 -10.15
CA MET A 134 8.27 -20.30 -9.23
C MET A 134 8.71 -19.37 -8.10
N ARG A 135 8.60 -19.88 -6.88
CA ARG A 135 9.08 -19.22 -5.66
C ARG A 135 10.44 -19.74 -5.28
N CYS A 136 11.30 -18.88 -4.76
CA CYS A 136 12.51 -19.29 -4.09
C CYS A 136 12.21 -19.56 -2.61
N GLY A 137 12.84 -20.60 -2.04
CA GLY A 137 12.65 -20.92 -0.62
C GLY A 137 13.38 -19.97 0.34
N THR A 138 14.23 -19.07 -0.17
CA THR A 138 15.05 -18.15 0.62
C THR A 138 14.40 -16.78 0.82
N ASP A 139 13.37 -16.46 0.04
CA ASP A 139 12.65 -15.21 0.13
C ASP A 139 11.13 -15.39 -0.12
N ASN A 140 10.39 -14.31 0.02
CA ASN A 140 8.95 -14.28 -0.21
C ASN A 140 8.57 -13.52 -1.50
N LEU A 141 9.49 -13.45 -2.47
CA LEU A 141 9.26 -12.75 -3.73
C LEU A 141 8.71 -13.70 -4.80
N ILE A 142 7.78 -13.17 -5.59
CA ILE A 142 7.25 -13.81 -6.79
C ILE A 142 7.31 -12.83 -7.97
N VAL A 143 7.34 -13.38 -9.19
CA VAL A 143 7.28 -12.57 -10.42
C VAL A 143 6.07 -12.99 -11.21
N GLU A 144 5.21 -12.05 -11.54
CA GLU A 144 4.05 -12.28 -12.40
C GLU A 144 4.22 -11.48 -13.70
N ARG A 145 3.68 -12.00 -14.81
CA ARG A 145 3.74 -11.30 -16.09
C ARG A 145 3.09 -9.92 -15.97
N ALA A 146 3.80 -8.89 -16.41
CA ALA A 146 3.19 -7.56 -16.56
C ALA A 146 2.19 -7.60 -17.72
N GLU A 147 0.95 -7.29 -17.43
CA GLU A 147 -0.06 -7.09 -18.47
C GLU A 147 0.26 -5.84 -19.31
N ALA A 148 -0.30 -5.79 -20.52
CA ALA A 148 -0.22 -4.57 -21.32
C ALA A 148 -0.84 -3.39 -20.54
N PRO A 149 -0.19 -2.21 -20.53
CA PRO A 149 -0.69 -1.06 -19.79
C PRO A 149 -2.09 -0.67 -20.28
N ARG A 150 -3.04 -0.61 -19.35
CA ARG A 150 -4.38 -0.09 -19.61
C ARG A 150 -4.38 1.40 -19.28
N ARG A 151 -4.94 2.21 -20.15
CA ARG A 151 -5.21 3.62 -19.86
C ARG A 151 -6.61 3.74 -19.29
N ILE A 152 -6.69 4.20 -18.05
CA ILE A 152 -7.93 4.31 -17.27
C ILE A 152 -8.16 5.79 -17.02
N THR A 153 -9.24 6.36 -17.56
CA THR A 153 -9.60 7.74 -17.27
C THR A 153 -10.15 7.84 -15.86
N PHE A 154 -9.59 8.73 -15.06
CA PHE A 154 -10.07 8.98 -13.71
C PHE A 154 -11.30 9.89 -13.75
N GLU A 155 -12.44 9.37 -13.33
CA GLU A 155 -13.67 10.15 -13.12
C GLU A 155 -14.00 10.22 -11.62
N SER A 156 -13.89 9.10 -10.91
CA SER A 156 -13.99 9.00 -9.47
C SER A 156 -13.28 7.74 -8.97
N ILE A 157 -12.97 7.66 -7.67
CA ILE A 157 -12.32 6.47 -7.10
C ILE A 157 -13.21 5.23 -7.20
N ASP A 158 -14.53 5.41 -7.12
CA ASP A 158 -15.48 4.30 -7.16
C ASP A 158 -15.55 3.64 -8.55
N LEU A 159 -15.09 4.36 -9.60
CA LEU A 159 -15.02 3.88 -10.97
C LEU A 159 -13.65 3.29 -11.32
N LEU A 160 -12.66 3.42 -10.44
CA LEU A 160 -11.38 2.74 -10.63
C LEU A 160 -11.54 1.24 -10.42
N PRO A 161 -10.89 0.40 -11.25
CA PRO A 161 -10.88 -1.03 -11.04
C PRO A 161 -10.35 -1.39 -9.65
N ALA A 162 -11.03 -2.29 -8.94
CA ALA A 162 -10.57 -2.80 -7.66
C ALA A 162 -9.20 -3.51 -7.74
N ASN A 163 -8.82 -3.94 -8.94
CA ASN A 163 -7.57 -4.63 -9.25
C ASN A 163 -6.71 -3.82 -10.23
N LEU A 164 -6.38 -2.58 -9.89
CA LEU A 164 -5.38 -1.81 -10.63
C LEU A 164 -4.08 -2.60 -10.70
N GLN A 165 -3.53 -2.71 -11.93
CA GLN A 165 -2.29 -3.42 -12.18
C GLN A 165 -1.09 -2.45 -12.15
N PRO A 166 0.10 -2.91 -11.80
CA PRO A 166 1.31 -2.07 -11.82
C PRO A 166 1.68 -1.48 -13.18
N SER A 167 1.15 -2.06 -14.25
CA SER A 167 1.30 -1.54 -15.61
C SER A 167 0.24 -0.51 -16.01
N ASP A 168 -0.86 -0.39 -15.25
CA ASP A 168 -1.94 0.53 -15.58
C ASP A 168 -1.47 1.98 -15.49
N CYS A 169 -2.09 2.82 -16.32
CA CYS A 169 -1.89 4.26 -16.33
C CYS A 169 -3.23 4.97 -16.09
N VAL A 170 -3.35 5.60 -14.92
CA VAL A 170 -4.54 6.35 -14.51
C VAL A 170 -4.39 7.79 -15.03
N SER A 171 -5.25 8.16 -15.97
CA SER A 171 -5.27 9.49 -16.58
C SER A 171 -6.13 10.44 -15.78
N ILE A 172 -5.58 11.58 -15.40
CA ILE A 172 -6.26 12.64 -14.63
C ILE A 172 -6.21 13.97 -15.40
N LYS A 173 -7.25 14.78 -15.26
CA LYS A 173 -7.30 16.14 -15.86
C LYS A 173 -6.66 17.20 -14.97
N GLY A 174 -5.49 16.88 -14.41
CA GLY A 174 -4.80 17.67 -13.40
C GLY A 174 -5.19 17.27 -11.96
N LEU A 175 -4.24 17.41 -11.04
CA LEU A 175 -4.41 17.03 -9.64
C LEU A 175 -5.57 17.74 -8.94
N HIS A 176 -5.90 18.97 -9.35
CA HIS A 176 -7.00 19.75 -8.78
C HIS A 176 -8.38 19.19 -9.13
N SER A 177 -8.49 18.39 -10.20
CA SER A 177 -9.76 17.79 -10.63
C SER A 177 -10.08 16.47 -9.92
N VAL A 178 -9.09 15.88 -9.23
CA VAL A 178 -9.19 14.54 -8.64
C VAL A 178 -9.99 14.52 -7.35
N ALA A 179 -9.90 15.59 -6.55
CA ALA A 179 -10.55 15.63 -5.25
C ALA A 179 -10.86 17.06 -4.79
N SER A 180 -11.91 17.22 -3.99
CA SER A 180 -12.29 18.52 -3.41
C SER A 180 -11.55 18.83 -2.10
N THR A 181 -10.88 17.86 -1.49
CA THR A 181 -10.11 18.02 -0.26
C THR A 181 -8.74 17.35 -0.36
N SER A 182 -7.75 17.88 0.36
CA SER A 182 -6.41 17.29 0.45
C SER A 182 -6.43 15.87 1.03
N HIS A 183 -7.34 15.58 1.94
CA HIS A 183 -7.53 14.24 2.50
C HIS A 183 -7.97 13.23 1.42
N GLN A 184 -8.99 13.58 0.61
CA GLN A 184 -9.44 12.75 -0.50
C GLN A 184 -8.35 12.56 -1.54
N LEU A 185 -7.67 13.65 -1.93
CA LEU A 185 -6.56 13.58 -2.89
C LEU A 185 -5.48 12.61 -2.41
N ARG A 186 -5.10 12.68 -1.12
CA ARG A 186 -4.14 11.76 -0.53
C ARG A 186 -4.61 10.30 -0.60
N GLN A 187 -5.87 10.03 -0.27
CA GLN A 187 -6.41 8.67 -0.36
C GLN A 187 -6.37 8.13 -1.78
N TYR A 188 -6.73 8.93 -2.77
CA TYR A 188 -6.71 8.54 -4.18
C TYR A 188 -5.30 8.25 -4.68
N LEU A 189 -4.36 9.15 -4.39
CA LEU A 189 -2.97 8.96 -4.76
C LEU A 189 -2.37 7.72 -4.10
N LEU A 190 -2.65 7.50 -2.81
CA LEU A 190 -2.20 6.30 -2.11
C LEU A 190 -2.76 5.02 -2.73
N TYR A 191 -4.03 5.00 -3.10
CA TYR A 191 -4.65 3.85 -3.73
C TYR A 191 -3.99 3.52 -5.08
N ILE A 192 -3.83 4.52 -5.95
CA ILE A 192 -3.22 4.35 -7.27
C ILE A 192 -1.75 3.90 -7.13
N LEU A 193 -0.98 4.59 -6.28
CA LEU A 193 0.44 4.31 -6.12
C LEU A 193 0.73 2.96 -5.45
N ARG A 194 -0.11 2.55 -4.47
CA ARG A 194 0.02 1.22 -3.83
C ARG A 194 -0.21 0.06 -4.79
N SER A 195 -1.05 0.24 -5.79
CA SER A 195 -1.23 -0.75 -6.84
C SER A 195 -0.04 -0.84 -7.79
N GLY A 196 0.89 0.13 -7.74
CA GLY A 196 2.01 0.24 -8.66
C GLY A 196 1.65 0.97 -9.97
N ALA A 197 0.40 1.40 -10.15
CA ALA A 197 -0.04 2.10 -11.34
C ALA A 197 0.62 3.48 -11.48
N GLN A 198 0.75 3.93 -12.72
CA GLN A 198 1.26 5.24 -13.05
C GLN A 198 0.13 6.26 -13.12
N ILE A 199 0.46 7.52 -12.93
CA ILE A 199 -0.49 8.63 -13.07
C ILE A 199 -0.07 9.48 -14.27
N TRP A 200 -0.98 9.65 -15.21
CA TRP A 200 -0.81 10.54 -16.36
C TRP A 200 -1.60 11.83 -16.11
N ASP A 201 -0.92 12.95 -16.12
CA ASP A 201 -1.54 14.27 -16.04
C ASP A 201 -1.83 14.78 -17.47
N GLU A 202 -3.10 14.79 -17.84
CA GLU A 202 -3.54 15.26 -19.17
C GLU A 202 -3.35 16.78 -19.35
N SER A 203 -3.34 17.54 -18.26
CA SER A 203 -3.19 19.00 -18.34
C SER A 203 -1.76 19.42 -18.68
N GLU A 204 -0.77 18.62 -18.26
CA GLU A 204 0.65 18.84 -18.52
C GLU A 204 1.22 17.86 -19.55
N ASP A 205 0.39 16.93 -20.06
CA ASP A 205 0.73 15.88 -21.02
C ASP A 205 1.97 15.07 -20.60
N ARG A 206 2.02 14.67 -19.32
CA ARG A 206 3.16 13.93 -18.75
C ARG A 206 2.77 12.89 -17.71
N ILE A 207 3.66 11.92 -17.50
CA ILE A 207 3.56 11.01 -16.38
C ILE A 207 4.12 11.72 -15.12
N ILE A 208 3.36 11.66 -14.02
CA ILE A 208 3.85 12.08 -12.72
C ILE A 208 4.87 11.04 -12.24
N SER A 209 6.10 11.45 -12.05
CA SER A 209 7.18 10.56 -11.62
C SER A 209 6.93 10.04 -10.19
N GLU A 210 7.57 8.93 -9.84
CA GLU A 210 7.46 8.36 -8.49
C GLU A 210 8.02 9.31 -7.42
N ALA A 211 9.08 10.03 -7.74
CA ALA A 211 9.67 11.03 -6.82
C ALA A 211 8.69 12.18 -6.55
N GLU A 212 8.04 12.70 -7.61
CA GLU A 212 7.01 13.73 -7.47
C GLU A 212 5.79 13.23 -6.68
N SER A 213 5.35 12.02 -6.96
CA SER A 213 4.24 11.39 -6.22
C SER A 213 4.55 11.24 -4.73
N SER A 214 5.76 10.81 -4.39
CA SER A 214 6.20 10.68 -3.00
C SER A 214 6.30 12.04 -2.30
N LEU A 215 6.84 13.05 -2.98
CA LEU A 215 6.90 14.42 -2.46
C LEU A 215 5.52 14.98 -2.22
N LEU A 216 4.61 14.82 -3.19
CA LEU A 216 3.23 15.28 -3.08
C LEU A 216 2.51 14.62 -1.90
N LEU A 217 2.64 13.31 -1.72
CA LEU A 217 2.07 12.59 -0.58
C LEU A 217 2.58 13.12 0.75
N ASN A 218 3.89 13.37 0.87
CA ASN A 218 4.48 13.93 2.09
C ASN A 218 3.95 15.34 2.38
N LEU A 219 3.79 16.19 1.36
CA LEU A 219 3.21 17.53 1.50
C LEU A 219 1.74 17.46 1.93
N LEU A 220 0.94 16.57 1.35
CA LEU A 220 -0.46 16.37 1.73
C LEU A 220 -0.60 15.86 3.18
N MET A 221 0.27 14.96 3.62
CA MET A 221 0.32 14.50 5.02
C MET A 221 0.66 15.63 5.98
N LEU A 222 1.63 16.46 5.63
CA LEU A 222 2.01 17.64 6.43
C LEU A 222 0.84 18.63 6.52
N GLN A 223 0.20 18.95 5.41
CA GLN A 223 -0.96 19.85 5.36
C GLN A 223 -2.09 19.32 6.24
N GLU A 224 -2.44 18.03 6.13
CA GLU A 224 -3.47 17.40 6.96
C GLU A 224 -3.13 17.50 8.46
N SER A 225 -1.87 17.27 8.82
CA SER A 225 -1.41 17.42 10.21
C SER A 225 -1.56 18.85 10.72
N LEU A 226 -1.25 19.85 9.90
CA LEU A 226 -1.42 21.27 10.24
C LEU A 226 -2.90 21.65 10.38
N ASP A 227 -3.74 21.19 9.47
CA ASP A 227 -5.18 21.44 9.51
C ASP A 227 -5.83 20.81 10.76
N ASN A 228 -5.45 19.58 11.08
CA ASN A 228 -5.90 18.91 12.31
C ASN A 228 -5.47 19.66 13.58
N LYS A 229 -4.24 20.15 13.61
CA LYS A 229 -3.73 20.96 14.73
C LYS A 229 -4.48 22.28 14.84
N ARG A 230 -4.73 22.95 13.72
CA ARG A 230 -5.50 24.20 13.67
C ARG A 230 -6.93 24.01 14.14
N ASN A 231 -7.62 22.97 13.65
CA ASN A 231 -8.97 22.63 14.04
C ASN A 231 -9.08 22.31 15.53
N LYS A 232 -8.10 21.56 16.09
CA LYS A 232 -8.03 21.28 17.52
C LYS A 232 -7.84 22.55 18.35
N ASN A 233 -6.99 23.47 17.90
CA ASN A 233 -6.79 24.75 18.57
C ASN A 233 -8.08 25.60 18.56
N HIS A 234 -8.72 25.76 17.39
CA HIS A 234 -9.99 26.47 17.28
C HIS A 234 -11.11 25.85 18.16
N HIS A 235 -11.17 24.50 18.18
CA HIS A 235 -12.10 23.83 19.07
C HIS A 235 -11.82 24.13 20.54
N ASN A 236 -10.56 24.06 20.98
CA ASN A 236 -10.15 24.34 22.34
C ASN A 236 -10.46 25.82 22.74
N GLU A 237 -10.16 26.76 21.84
CA GLU A 237 -10.50 28.19 22.02
C GLU A 237 -12.00 28.40 22.12
N GLY A 238 -12.79 27.74 21.27
CA GLY A 238 -14.26 27.78 21.32
C GLY A 238 -14.81 27.25 22.66
N VAL A 239 -14.26 26.11 23.12
CA VAL A 239 -14.62 25.54 24.43
C VAL A 239 -14.23 26.50 25.58
N ALA A 240 -13.03 27.08 25.54
CA ALA A 240 -12.57 28.01 26.54
C ALA A 240 -13.48 29.27 26.60
N ARG A 241 -13.81 29.82 25.42
CA ARG A 241 -14.74 30.98 25.32
C ARG A 241 -16.10 30.62 25.87
N ALA A 242 -16.68 29.47 25.50
CA ALA A 242 -17.99 29.04 26.00
C ALA A 242 -17.99 28.78 27.52
N LYS A 243 -16.87 28.32 28.10
CA LYS A 243 -16.71 28.20 29.56
C LYS A 243 -16.68 29.57 30.23
N ASN A 244 -15.91 30.52 29.68
CA ASN A 244 -15.82 31.86 30.23
C ASN A 244 -17.17 32.64 30.16
N GLU A 245 -17.95 32.37 29.10
CA GLU A 245 -19.29 32.94 28.93
C GLU A 245 -20.38 32.18 29.70
N GLY A 246 -20.02 31.14 30.47
CA GLY A 246 -21.00 30.34 31.26
C GLY A 246 -21.93 29.47 30.39
N LYS A 247 -21.72 29.44 29.08
CA LYS A 247 -22.53 28.66 28.13
C LYS A 247 -22.18 27.15 28.13
N TYR A 248 -20.97 26.79 28.58
CA TYR A 248 -20.51 25.41 28.61
C TYR A 248 -20.94 24.75 29.93
N ILE A 249 -22.09 24.13 29.90
CA ILE A 249 -22.69 23.48 31.09
C ILE A 249 -22.19 22.05 31.28
N GLY A 250 -21.45 21.52 30.31
CA GLY A 250 -21.01 20.10 30.30
C GLY A 250 -22.17 19.12 30.11
N ARG A 251 -21.93 17.85 30.42
CA ARG A 251 -23.01 16.84 30.45
C ARG A 251 -23.96 17.14 31.62
N LYS A 252 -25.27 17.26 31.35
CA LYS A 252 -26.27 17.42 32.42
C LYS A 252 -26.04 16.35 33.49
N LYS A 253 -25.95 16.82 34.76
CA LYS A 253 -25.86 15.88 35.88
C LYS A 253 -27.13 15.03 35.88
N LEU A 254 -26.98 13.73 36.05
CA LEU A 254 -28.15 12.84 36.17
C LEU A 254 -28.99 13.35 37.35
N SER A 255 -30.26 13.66 37.09
CA SER A 255 -31.16 14.07 38.11
C SER A 255 -31.53 12.84 38.95
N VAL A 256 -31.09 12.81 40.18
CA VAL A 256 -31.52 11.84 41.19
C VAL A 256 -32.21 12.64 42.28
N ASP A 257 -33.37 12.18 42.70
CA ASP A 257 -34.10 12.81 43.82
C ASP A 257 -33.21 12.85 45.06
N PRO A 258 -32.94 14.03 45.59
CA PRO A 258 -32.06 14.16 46.77
C PRO A 258 -32.57 13.37 47.98
N ASN A 259 -33.86 13.36 48.23
CA ASN A 259 -34.47 12.64 49.36
C ASN A 259 -34.33 11.13 49.20
N LEU A 260 -34.55 10.61 47.97
CA LEU A 260 -34.35 9.20 47.66
C LEU A 260 -32.89 8.82 47.80
N PHE A 261 -31.97 9.67 47.32
CA PHE A 261 -30.54 9.42 47.45
C PHE A 261 -30.10 9.35 48.93
N ASP A 262 -30.58 10.31 49.75
CA ASP A 262 -30.23 10.37 51.16
C ASP A 262 -30.76 9.17 51.94
N TRP A 263 -31.97 8.72 51.66
CA TRP A 263 -32.54 7.53 52.28
C TRP A 263 -31.76 6.26 51.90
N ILE A 264 -31.41 6.07 50.64
CA ILE A 264 -30.64 4.93 50.19
C ILE A 264 -29.20 4.99 50.70
N ALA A 265 -28.59 6.15 50.76
CA ALA A 265 -27.26 6.36 51.34
C ALA A 265 -27.21 6.02 52.83
N ASP A 266 -28.25 6.37 53.58
CA ASP A 266 -28.39 6.00 55.00
C ASP A 266 -28.53 4.50 55.22
N ASP A 267 -29.31 3.82 54.39
CA ASP A 267 -29.47 2.37 54.47
C ASP A 267 -28.20 1.65 54.04
N PHE A 268 -27.44 2.20 53.08
CA PHE A 268 -26.14 1.70 52.68
C PHE A 268 -25.08 1.87 53.81
N ASP A 269 -24.97 3.07 54.42
CA ASP A 269 -24.04 3.35 55.51
C ASP A 269 -24.35 2.46 56.75
N LYS A 270 -25.63 2.16 56.98
CA LYS A 270 -26.11 1.25 58.06
C LYS A 270 -26.00 -0.23 57.67
N LYS A 271 -25.40 -0.57 56.50
CA LYS A 271 -25.25 -1.92 55.96
C LYS A 271 -26.55 -2.72 55.82
N LYS A 272 -27.70 -2.03 55.61
CA LYS A 272 -28.99 -2.67 55.42
C LYS A 272 -29.19 -3.14 53.97
N ILE A 273 -28.52 -2.50 53.02
CA ILE A 273 -28.56 -2.82 51.60
C ILE A 273 -27.15 -2.96 51.06
N SER A 274 -27.02 -3.78 50.03
CA SER A 274 -25.75 -3.94 49.28
C SER A 274 -25.48 -2.78 48.34
N GLU A 275 -24.23 -2.67 47.87
CA GLU A 275 -23.84 -1.69 46.85
C GLU A 275 -24.68 -1.85 45.56
N ASP A 276 -24.78 -3.09 45.08
CA ASP A 276 -25.51 -3.41 43.84
C ASP A 276 -26.99 -3.03 43.95
N GLU A 277 -27.59 -3.24 45.13
CA GLU A 277 -28.95 -2.90 45.38
C GLU A 277 -29.17 -1.35 45.44
N ALA A 278 -28.21 -0.63 46.03
CA ALA A 278 -28.25 0.83 46.05
C ALA A 278 -28.12 1.41 44.63
N LEU A 279 -27.22 0.87 43.81
CA LEU A 279 -27.03 1.28 42.41
C LEU A 279 -28.26 0.98 41.56
N LEU A 280 -28.90 -0.15 41.75
CA LEU A 280 -30.11 -0.56 41.05
C LEU A 280 -31.28 0.37 41.38
N ARG A 281 -31.50 0.65 42.65
CA ARG A 281 -32.60 1.52 43.13
C ARG A 281 -32.45 2.97 42.68
N LEU A 282 -31.19 3.46 42.57
CA LEU A 282 -30.90 4.83 42.14
C LEU A 282 -30.75 4.98 40.62
N GLY A 283 -30.57 3.88 39.89
CA GLY A 283 -30.35 3.90 38.43
C GLY A 283 -29.06 4.64 38.02
N ILE A 284 -28.04 4.63 38.88
CA ILE A 284 -26.78 5.36 38.65
C ILE A 284 -25.58 4.43 38.64
N SER A 285 -24.47 4.86 38.00
CA SER A 285 -23.22 4.12 38.02
C SER A 285 -22.52 4.20 39.38
N ARG A 286 -21.70 3.21 39.70
CA ARG A 286 -20.87 3.12 40.89
C ARG A 286 -20.07 4.41 41.15
N SER A 287 -19.41 4.93 40.12
CA SER A 287 -18.63 6.17 40.24
C SER A 287 -19.48 7.39 40.58
N THR A 288 -20.69 7.47 40.06
CA THR A 288 -21.65 8.54 40.38
C THR A 288 -22.17 8.44 41.82
N PHE A 289 -22.43 7.22 42.29
CA PHE A 289 -22.86 6.95 43.67
C PHE A 289 -21.82 7.42 44.69
N TYR A 290 -20.57 6.93 44.56
CA TYR A 290 -19.49 7.29 45.50
C TYR A 290 -19.14 8.81 45.46
N ARG A 291 -19.19 9.42 44.27
CA ARG A 291 -18.98 10.87 44.17
C ARG A 291 -20.02 11.63 44.96
N ARG A 292 -21.32 11.29 44.86
CA ARG A 292 -22.40 11.93 45.60
C ARG A 292 -22.35 11.64 47.11
N LEU A 293 -21.98 10.43 47.50
CA LEU A 293 -21.71 10.09 48.89
C LEU A 293 -20.62 10.98 49.50
N LYS A 294 -19.56 11.26 48.73
CA LYS A 294 -18.50 12.16 49.15
C LYS A 294 -18.98 13.62 49.23
N GLU A 295 -19.77 14.08 48.27
CA GLU A 295 -20.39 15.41 48.28
C GLU A 295 -21.29 15.59 49.50
N ARG A 296 -22.12 14.59 49.84
CA ARG A 296 -22.97 14.57 51.04
C ARG A 296 -22.19 14.67 52.38
N LYS A 297 -21.04 13.99 52.47
CA LYS A 297 -20.20 14.01 53.69
C LYS A 297 -19.44 15.32 53.87
N GLN A 298 -19.42 16.18 52.85
CA GLN A 298 -18.78 17.50 52.89
C GLN A 298 -19.76 18.67 53.06
N SER A 299 -21.06 18.40 52.93
CA SER A 299 -22.15 19.35 53.21
C SER A 299 -22.63 19.19 54.64
#